data_fe39c5d1ce963bb40126aa1e04ddb096
#
_entry.id   fe39c5d1ce963bb40126aa1e04ddb096
#
_cell.length_a   1.000
_cell.length_b   1.000
_cell.length_c   1.000
_cell.angle_alpha   90.00
_cell.angle_beta   90.00
_cell.angle_gamma   90.00
#
_symmetry.space_group_name_H-M   'P 1'
#
loop_
_entity.id
_entity.type
_entity.pdbx_description
1 polymer ?
#
loop_
_entity_poly.entity_id
_entity_poly.type
_entity_poly.pdbx_seq_one_letter_code
_entity_poly.pdbx_strand_id
1 'polypeptide(L)'
;GKEVIIALQRLGVEVIAADRYDNAPAMQVAHECYTLNMLDPAALRDLIEHVKPHLVVPEIEAIHTQTLQEMEEKNGLTVIPTARAARLTLDREGSRCLAAETLSLPTSNYQFVDTQAEYLQAVKTIGLPCVIKPLMSSSGKGQSTIKSENDVDNAWIKAQTGGRTGEGRCIVEGFVDFDYEITLLTVRHRDGTSFCAPIGHLQIDGDYR
;
A
#
# COMPACT_ATOMS: atom_id res chain seq x y z
N GLY A 1 -13.40 -4.65 -0.92
CA GLY A 1 -14.31 -4.36 -2.06
C GLY A 1 -15.77 -4.63 -1.74
N LYS A 2 -16.15 -5.87 -1.39
CA LYS A 2 -17.57 -6.25 -1.20
C LYS A 2 -18.32 -5.36 -0.20
N GLU A 3 -17.76 -5.12 0.97
CA GLU A 3 -18.39 -4.29 2.01
C GLU A 3 -18.54 -2.82 1.59
N VAL A 4 -17.58 -2.31 0.83
CA VAL A 4 -17.66 -0.95 0.27
C VAL A 4 -18.85 -0.84 -0.69
N ILE A 5 -19.04 -1.83 -1.56
CA ILE A 5 -20.18 -1.85 -2.50
C ILE A 5 -21.50 -1.90 -1.74
N ILE A 6 -21.65 -2.78 -0.75
CA ILE A 6 -22.87 -2.90 0.05
C ILE A 6 -23.16 -1.57 0.78
N ALA A 7 -22.14 -0.91 1.32
CA ALA A 7 -22.30 0.37 2.00
C ALA A 7 -22.77 1.47 1.04
N LEU A 8 -22.21 1.53 -0.17
CA LEU A 8 -22.60 2.50 -1.19
C LEU A 8 -24.04 2.25 -1.70
N GLN A 9 -24.41 0.99 -1.91
CA GLN A 9 -25.78 0.63 -2.31
C GLN A 9 -26.83 1.01 -1.27
N ARG A 10 -26.51 0.91 0.03
CA ARG A 10 -27.38 1.42 1.13
C ARG A 10 -27.63 2.92 1.04
N LEU A 11 -26.73 3.66 0.39
CA LEU A 11 -26.87 5.09 0.13
C LEU A 11 -27.56 5.39 -1.20
N GLY A 12 -28.04 4.37 -1.93
CA GLY A 12 -28.69 4.52 -3.22
C GLY A 12 -27.74 4.78 -4.39
N VAL A 13 -26.45 4.44 -4.22
CA VAL A 13 -25.44 4.61 -5.26
C VAL A 13 -25.40 3.38 -6.15
N GLU A 14 -25.41 3.59 -7.48
CA GLU A 14 -25.11 2.54 -8.45
C GLU A 14 -23.60 2.23 -8.41
N VAL A 15 -23.25 0.96 -8.29
CA VAL A 15 -21.85 0.53 -8.11
C VAL A 15 -21.46 -0.50 -9.14
N ILE A 16 -20.33 -0.23 -9.79
CA ILE A 16 -19.71 -1.09 -10.79
C ILE A 16 -18.40 -1.62 -10.21
N ALA A 17 -18.20 -2.93 -10.28
CA ALA A 17 -16.99 -3.58 -9.79
C ALA A 17 -16.06 -3.95 -10.93
N ALA A 18 -14.76 -3.75 -10.72
CA ALA A 18 -13.70 -4.21 -11.62
C ALA A 18 -12.69 -5.05 -10.84
N ASP A 19 -12.29 -6.19 -11.39
CA ASP A 19 -11.26 -7.05 -10.81
C ASP A 19 -10.50 -7.79 -11.93
N ARG A 20 -9.35 -8.37 -11.60
CA ARG A 20 -8.52 -9.12 -12.55
C ARG A 20 -9.05 -10.51 -12.89
N TYR A 21 -9.96 -11.05 -12.10
CA TYR A 21 -10.56 -12.36 -12.28
C TYR A 21 -12.08 -12.29 -12.15
N ASP A 22 -12.73 -13.19 -12.86
CA ASP A 22 -14.18 -13.25 -12.90
C ASP A 22 -14.77 -13.71 -11.57
N ASN A 23 -16.01 -13.29 -11.30
CA ASN A 23 -16.75 -13.66 -10.10
C ASN A 23 -16.04 -13.30 -8.77
N ALA A 24 -15.23 -12.24 -8.75
CA ALA A 24 -14.63 -11.73 -7.53
C ALA A 24 -15.71 -11.37 -6.48
N PRO A 25 -15.40 -11.44 -5.16
CA PRO A 25 -16.41 -11.20 -4.11
C PRO A 25 -17.18 -9.87 -4.24
N ALA A 26 -16.54 -8.83 -4.73
CA ALA A 26 -17.18 -7.55 -5.01
C ALA A 26 -18.17 -7.60 -6.18
N MET A 27 -17.82 -8.34 -7.23
CA MET A 27 -18.67 -8.51 -8.42
C MET A 27 -19.98 -9.21 -8.11
N GLN A 28 -20.02 -10.09 -7.09
CA GLN A 28 -21.21 -10.83 -6.69
C GLN A 28 -22.34 -9.95 -6.14
N VAL A 29 -22.05 -8.72 -5.77
CA VAL A 29 -23.00 -7.78 -5.18
C VAL A 29 -23.09 -6.45 -5.93
N ALA A 30 -22.23 -6.20 -6.92
CA ALA A 30 -22.29 -5.02 -7.75
C ALA A 30 -23.47 -5.04 -8.73
N HIS A 31 -23.87 -3.88 -9.24
CA HIS A 31 -24.89 -3.77 -10.28
C HIS A 31 -24.36 -4.22 -11.64
N GLU A 32 -23.11 -3.87 -11.92
CA GLU A 32 -22.35 -4.31 -13.10
C GLU A 32 -20.93 -4.71 -12.71
N CYS A 33 -20.29 -5.52 -13.54
CA CYS A 33 -18.90 -5.94 -13.29
C CYS A 33 -18.11 -6.11 -14.58
N TYR A 34 -16.79 -5.87 -14.46
CA TYR A 34 -15.83 -6.00 -15.55
C TYR A 34 -14.58 -6.73 -15.10
N THR A 35 -14.12 -7.69 -15.90
CA THR A 35 -12.87 -8.40 -15.67
C THR A 35 -11.79 -7.85 -16.57
N LEU A 36 -10.70 -7.30 -15.97
CA LEU A 36 -9.59 -6.73 -16.71
C LEU A 36 -8.31 -6.72 -15.87
N ASN A 37 -7.17 -6.63 -16.55
CA ASN A 37 -5.92 -6.34 -15.87
C ASN A 37 -5.84 -4.84 -15.54
N MET A 38 -6.13 -4.47 -14.29
CA MET A 38 -6.11 -3.05 -13.85
C MET A 38 -4.71 -2.43 -13.80
N LEU A 39 -3.63 -3.22 -13.95
CA LEU A 39 -2.26 -2.73 -14.13
C LEU A 39 -1.97 -2.31 -15.57
N ASP A 40 -2.82 -2.71 -16.54
CA ASP A 40 -2.74 -2.24 -17.90
C ASP A 40 -3.34 -0.82 -18.01
N PRO A 41 -2.54 0.20 -18.35
CA PRO A 41 -3.00 1.58 -18.41
C PRO A 41 -4.07 1.81 -19.48
N ALA A 42 -4.01 1.09 -20.60
CA ALA A 42 -4.99 1.23 -21.68
C ALA A 42 -6.33 0.61 -21.28
N ALA A 43 -6.33 -0.64 -20.79
CA ALA A 43 -7.54 -1.32 -20.35
C ALA A 43 -8.26 -0.56 -19.22
N LEU A 44 -7.52 0.00 -18.27
CA LEU A 44 -8.10 0.79 -17.19
C LEU A 44 -8.72 2.09 -17.71
N ARG A 45 -8.05 2.80 -18.62
CA ARG A 45 -8.56 4.02 -19.26
C ARG A 45 -9.83 3.75 -20.05
N ASP A 46 -9.80 2.73 -20.91
CA ASP A 46 -10.92 2.36 -21.76
C ASP A 46 -12.17 2.01 -20.93
N LEU A 47 -11.99 1.28 -19.82
CA LEU A 47 -13.09 0.99 -18.91
C LEU A 47 -13.68 2.26 -18.30
N ILE A 48 -12.85 3.16 -17.77
CA ILE A 48 -13.31 4.41 -17.14
C ILE A 48 -14.03 5.30 -18.18
N GLU A 49 -13.50 5.40 -19.40
CA GLU A 49 -14.12 6.18 -20.48
C GLU A 49 -15.43 5.55 -20.98
N HIS A 50 -15.54 4.22 -20.94
CA HIS A 50 -16.78 3.51 -21.29
C HIS A 50 -17.87 3.71 -20.24
N VAL A 51 -17.53 3.46 -18.98
CA VAL A 51 -18.46 3.52 -17.83
C VAL A 51 -18.82 4.97 -17.46
N LYS A 52 -17.88 5.91 -17.60
CA LYS A 52 -18.00 7.31 -17.20
C LYS A 52 -18.49 7.49 -15.76
N PRO A 53 -17.80 6.88 -14.79
CA PRO A 53 -18.23 6.91 -13.40
C PRO A 53 -18.11 8.34 -12.84
N HIS A 54 -19.00 8.72 -11.91
CA HIS A 54 -18.87 9.96 -11.14
C HIS A 54 -17.68 9.90 -10.17
N LEU A 55 -17.33 8.68 -9.72
CA LEU A 55 -16.34 8.45 -8.70
C LEU A 55 -15.65 7.10 -8.91
N VAL A 56 -14.32 7.07 -8.81
CA VAL A 56 -13.52 5.85 -8.76
C VAL A 56 -12.98 5.64 -7.36
N VAL A 57 -13.14 4.44 -6.82
CA VAL A 57 -12.61 4.04 -5.50
C VAL A 57 -11.56 2.94 -5.71
N PRO A 58 -10.27 3.29 -5.73
CA PRO A 58 -9.20 2.29 -5.75
C PRO A 58 -9.12 1.61 -4.39
N GLU A 59 -9.37 0.31 -4.34
CA GLU A 59 -9.37 -0.46 -3.09
C GLU A 59 -8.22 -1.47 -3.04
N ILE A 60 -7.73 -1.89 -4.22
CA ILE A 60 -6.65 -2.86 -4.35
C ILE A 60 -5.34 -2.19 -4.80
N GLU A 61 -4.21 -2.73 -4.34
CA GLU A 61 -2.89 -2.22 -4.71
C GLU A 61 -2.50 -2.50 -6.18
N ALA A 62 -3.11 -3.53 -6.80
CA ALA A 62 -2.83 -3.93 -8.18
C ALA A 62 -3.65 -3.10 -9.19
N ILE A 63 -3.44 -1.79 -9.19
CA ILE A 63 -4.07 -0.82 -10.10
C ILE A 63 -3.04 0.18 -10.62
N HIS A 64 -3.17 0.61 -11.89
CA HIS A 64 -2.27 1.58 -12.50
C HIS A 64 -2.60 3.01 -12.02
N THR A 65 -2.04 3.38 -10.87
CA THR A 65 -2.32 4.65 -10.18
C THR A 65 -1.93 5.88 -11.00
N GLN A 66 -0.94 5.78 -11.89
CA GLN A 66 -0.56 6.88 -12.77
C GLN A 66 -1.67 7.20 -13.77
N THR A 67 -2.34 6.20 -14.35
CA THR A 67 -3.51 6.44 -15.22
C THR A 67 -4.63 7.16 -14.46
N LEU A 68 -4.92 6.75 -13.23
CA LEU A 68 -5.90 7.45 -12.40
C LEU A 68 -5.52 8.91 -12.15
N GLN A 69 -4.24 9.17 -11.85
CA GLN A 69 -3.74 10.53 -11.63
C GLN A 69 -3.86 11.40 -12.89
N GLU A 70 -3.48 10.86 -14.05
CA GLU A 70 -3.62 11.57 -15.32
C GLU A 70 -5.08 11.91 -15.64
N MET A 71 -6.01 11.01 -15.33
CA MET A 71 -7.44 11.22 -15.55
C MET A 71 -8.04 12.20 -14.53
N GLU A 72 -7.58 12.22 -13.28
CA GLU A 72 -7.95 13.27 -12.31
C GLU A 72 -7.53 14.65 -12.83
N GLU A 73 -6.27 14.80 -13.25
CA GLU A 73 -5.66 16.08 -13.62
C GLU A 73 -6.19 16.62 -14.95
N LYS A 74 -6.40 15.76 -15.94
CA LYS A 74 -6.74 16.16 -17.31
C LYS A 74 -8.22 16.07 -17.65
N ASN A 75 -8.92 15.10 -17.08
CA ASN A 75 -10.29 14.76 -17.47
C ASN A 75 -11.32 15.05 -16.35
N GLY A 76 -10.87 15.55 -15.20
CA GLY A 76 -11.75 15.86 -14.08
C GLY A 76 -12.38 14.65 -13.40
N LEU A 77 -11.78 13.45 -13.55
CA LEU A 77 -12.21 12.25 -12.85
C LEU A 77 -12.07 12.47 -11.34
N THR A 78 -13.08 12.11 -10.57
CA THR A 78 -12.98 12.09 -9.11
C THR A 78 -12.52 10.72 -8.64
N VAL A 79 -11.39 10.66 -7.92
CA VAL A 79 -10.83 9.43 -7.33
C VAL A 79 -10.77 9.60 -5.82
N ILE A 80 -11.28 8.64 -5.05
CA ILE A 80 -11.29 8.67 -3.58
C ILE A 80 -10.83 7.33 -3.00
N PRO A 81 -9.73 7.31 -2.23
CA PRO A 81 -8.79 8.42 -1.98
C PRO A 81 -8.17 8.91 -3.28
N THR A 82 -7.67 10.16 -3.32
CA THR A 82 -7.07 10.71 -4.55
C THR A 82 -6.03 9.74 -5.15
N ALA A 83 -5.86 9.75 -6.47
CA ALA A 83 -4.89 8.88 -7.13
C ALA A 83 -3.47 9.05 -6.54
N ARG A 84 -3.10 10.30 -6.17
CA ARG A 84 -1.84 10.57 -5.46
C ARG A 84 -1.79 9.88 -4.10
N ALA A 85 -2.86 9.95 -3.30
CA ALA A 85 -2.89 9.29 -1.99
C ALA A 85 -2.82 7.76 -2.14
N ALA A 86 -3.58 7.18 -3.06
CA ALA A 86 -3.52 5.76 -3.38
C ALA A 86 -2.11 5.35 -3.77
N ARG A 87 -1.45 6.07 -4.68
CA ARG A 87 -0.08 5.82 -5.09
C ARG A 87 0.91 5.84 -3.93
N LEU A 88 0.85 6.88 -3.08
CA LEU A 88 1.76 7.03 -1.95
C LEU A 88 1.58 5.95 -0.88
N THR A 89 0.35 5.50 -0.63
CA THR A 89 0.08 4.42 0.33
C THR A 89 0.53 3.05 -0.17
N LEU A 90 0.58 2.87 -1.49
CA LEU A 90 1.04 1.64 -2.15
C LEU A 90 2.56 1.61 -2.35
N ASP A 91 3.19 2.76 -2.35
CA ASP A 91 4.63 2.96 -2.52
C ASP A 91 5.30 3.22 -1.17
N ARG A 92 5.92 2.19 -0.60
CA ARG A 92 6.63 2.30 0.69
C ARG A 92 7.77 3.30 0.64
N GLU A 93 8.49 3.39 -0.49
CA GLU A 93 9.54 4.38 -0.69
C GLU A 93 8.96 5.78 -0.73
N GLY A 94 7.94 6.01 -1.56
CA GLY A 94 7.26 7.30 -1.66
C GLY A 94 6.66 7.76 -0.33
N SER A 95 6.04 6.86 0.43
CA SER A 95 5.52 7.16 1.78
C SER A 95 6.63 7.53 2.74
N ARG A 96 7.75 6.82 2.73
CA ARG A 96 8.90 7.08 3.61
C ARG A 96 9.54 8.41 3.29
N CYS A 97 9.84 8.69 2.02
CA CYS A 97 10.41 9.96 1.57
C CYS A 97 9.45 11.13 1.86
N LEU A 98 8.16 10.96 1.64
CA LEU A 98 7.18 11.97 2.01
C LEU A 98 7.22 12.29 3.51
N ALA A 99 7.21 11.27 4.36
CA ALA A 99 7.22 11.47 5.82
C ALA A 99 8.53 12.07 6.30
N ALA A 100 9.68 11.49 5.94
CA ALA A 100 10.97 11.85 6.47
C ALA A 100 11.55 13.12 5.83
N GLU A 101 11.50 13.23 4.49
CA GLU A 101 12.23 14.23 3.74
C GLU A 101 11.36 15.46 3.41
N THR A 102 10.10 15.23 3.03
CA THR A 102 9.21 16.35 2.65
C THR A 102 8.52 16.96 3.87
N LEU A 103 7.99 16.13 4.77
CA LEU A 103 7.23 16.59 5.95
C LEU A 103 8.08 16.69 7.21
N SER A 104 9.33 16.22 7.18
CA SER A 104 10.25 16.22 8.33
C SER A 104 9.65 15.58 9.59
N LEU A 105 8.83 14.55 9.41
CA LEU A 105 8.26 13.80 10.53
C LEU A 105 9.30 12.86 11.13
N PRO A 106 9.26 12.58 12.43
CA PRO A 106 10.12 11.61 13.06
C PRO A 106 9.93 10.21 12.44
N THR A 107 11.00 9.63 11.92
CA THR A 107 11.04 8.26 11.41
C THR A 107 12.29 7.56 11.93
N SER A 108 12.32 6.22 11.91
CA SER A 108 13.57 5.49 12.11
C SER A 108 14.57 5.82 10.99
N ASN A 109 15.87 5.70 11.27
CA ASN A 109 16.89 5.75 10.23
C ASN A 109 16.60 4.66 9.19
N TYR A 110 16.80 4.95 7.91
CA TYR A 110 16.53 4.00 6.85
C TYR A 110 17.48 4.16 5.66
N GLN A 111 17.62 3.10 4.88
CA GLN A 111 18.28 3.10 3.58
C GLN A 111 17.53 2.18 2.62
N PHE A 112 17.35 2.63 1.37
CA PHE A 112 16.88 1.79 0.28
C PHE A 112 18.07 1.07 -0.34
N VAL A 113 17.85 -0.20 -0.71
CA VAL A 113 18.91 -1.08 -1.23
C VAL A 113 18.36 -1.91 -2.40
N ASP A 114 19.16 -2.00 -3.46
CA ASP A 114 18.83 -2.79 -4.65
C ASP A 114 19.67 -4.07 -4.73
N THR A 115 20.84 -4.07 -4.09
CA THR A 115 21.81 -5.16 -4.16
C THR A 115 22.17 -5.67 -2.76
N GLN A 116 22.66 -6.91 -2.71
CA GLN A 116 23.15 -7.48 -1.45
C GLN A 116 24.33 -6.67 -0.88
N ALA A 117 25.20 -6.12 -1.73
CA ALA A 117 26.32 -5.31 -1.28
C ALA A 117 25.85 -4.01 -0.59
N GLU A 118 24.86 -3.31 -1.16
CA GLU A 118 24.20 -2.15 -0.55
C GLU A 118 23.49 -2.51 0.75
N TYR A 119 22.80 -3.67 0.77
CA TYR A 119 22.16 -4.17 1.96
C TYR A 119 23.14 -4.40 3.12
N LEU A 120 24.27 -5.07 2.87
CA LEU A 120 25.29 -5.30 3.88
C LEU A 120 25.88 -3.97 4.41
N GLN A 121 26.05 -3.00 3.54
CA GLN A 121 26.47 -1.67 3.94
C GLN A 121 25.43 -0.93 4.75
N ALA A 122 24.14 -1.05 4.38
CA ALA A 122 23.02 -0.45 5.11
C ALA A 122 22.90 -1.02 6.52
N VAL A 123 23.00 -2.34 6.69
CA VAL A 123 22.98 -3.00 8.01
C VAL A 123 24.12 -2.46 8.89
N LYS A 124 25.34 -2.29 8.34
CA LYS A 124 26.47 -1.72 9.09
C LYS A 124 26.24 -0.26 9.48
N THR A 125 25.65 0.53 8.60
CA THR A 125 25.41 1.97 8.82
C THR A 125 24.29 2.21 9.82
N ILE A 126 23.20 1.47 9.70
CA ILE A 126 22.02 1.59 10.59
C ILE A 126 22.29 0.96 11.94
N GLY A 127 23.04 -0.16 11.98
CA GLY A 127 23.34 -0.91 13.16
C GLY A 127 22.24 -1.93 13.51
N LEU A 128 22.55 -2.79 14.49
CA LEU A 128 21.65 -3.82 14.99
C LEU A 128 21.04 -3.39 16.33
N PRO A 129 19.77 -3.74 16.60
CA PRO A 129 18.88 -4.46 15.71
C PRO A 129 18.31 -3.55 14.60
N CYS A 130 18.03 -4.15 13.45
CA CYS A 130 17.37 -3.46 12.34
C CYS A 130 16.33 -4.37 11.64
N VAL A 131 15.56 -3.82 10.71
CA VAL A 131 14.51 -4.55 10.01
C VAL A 131 14.70 -4.37 8.51
N ILE A 132 14.65 -5.46 7.74
CA ILE A 132 14.56 -5.41 6.28
C ILE A 132 13.14 -5.72 5.82
N LYS A 133 12.65 -4.96 4.82
CA LYS A 133 11.32 -5.13 4.22
C LYS A 133 11.40 -4.98 2.70
N PRO A 134 10.80 -5.88 1.90
CA PRO A 134 10.59 -5.62 0.47
C PRO A 134 9.70 -4.38 0.29
N LEU A 135 9.96 -3.55 -0.74
CA LEU A 135 9.10 -2.38 -1.01
C LEU A 135 7.69 -2.81 -1.39
N MET A 136 7.56 -3.83 -2.25
CA MET A 136 6.29 -4.36 -2.72
C MET A 136 5.87 -5.59 -1.91
N SER A 137 5.47 -5.37 -0.67
CA SER A 137 4.95 -6.43 0.19
C SER A 137 3.85 -5.91 1.12
N SER A 138 2.92 -6.79 1.50
CA SER A 138 1.89 -6.52 2.51
C SER A 138 1.87 -7.62 3.57
N SER A 139 1.26 -7.34 4.71
CA SER A 139 1.09 -8.31 5.81
C SER A 139 2.41 -8.94 6.27
N GLY A 140 3.49 -8.16 6.33
CA GLY A 140 4.80 -8.61 6.84
C GLY A 140 5.54 -9.64 5.97
N LYS A 141 5.02 -10.00 4.79
CA LYS A 141 5.66 -10.99 3.90
C LYS A 141 7.04 -10.50 3.47
N GLY A 142 8.05 -11.36 3.63
CA GLY A 142 9.44 -11.03 3.34
C GLY A 142 10.13 -10.13 4.37
N GLN A 143 9.42 -9.62 5.37
CA GLN A 143 9.99 -8.83 6.45
C GLN A 143 10.80 -9.72 7.41
N SER A 144 11.93 -9.19 7.89
CA SER A 144 12.76 -9.83 8.92
C SER A 144 13.36 -8.80 9.86
N THR A 145 13.36 -9.11 11.15
CA THR A 145 14.16 -8.39 12.14
C THR A 145 15.52 -9.06 12.25
N ILE A 146 16.57 -8.26 12.11
CA ILE A 146 17.97 -8.67 12.18
C ILE A 146 18.49 -8.27 13.55
N LYS A 147 18.69 -9.24 14.42
CA LYS A 147 19.13 -9.01 15.81
C LYS A 147 20.63 -9.24 15.98
N SER A 148 21.22 -10.05 15.11
CA SER A 148 22.64 -10.43 15.15
C SER A 148 23.20 -10.61 13.74
N GLU A 149 24.52 -10.64 13.61
CA GLU A 149 25.21 -10.91 12.35
C GLU A 149 24.78 -12.26 11.71
N ASN A 150 24.38 -13.23 12.51
CA ASN A 150 23.93 -14.54 12.01
C ASN A 150 22.59 -14.49 11.27
N ASP A 151 21.82 -13.43 11.46
CA ASP A 151 20.50 -13.26 10.83
C ASP A 151 20.61 -12.62 9.43
N VAL A 152 21.74 -11.96 9.13
CA VAL A 152 21.90 -11.04 7.99
C VAL A 152 21.63 -11.74 6.66
N ASP A 153 22.29 -12.87 6.38
CA ASP A 153 22.14 -13.55 5.08
C ASP A 153 20.75 -14.13 4.89
N ASN A 154 20.18 -14.74 5.93
CA ASN A 154 18.83 -15.30 5.86
C ASN A 154 17.76 -14.22 5.69
N ALA A 155 17.93 -13.05 6.30
CA ALA A 155 17.02 -11.93 6.17
C ALA A 155 17.00 -11.38 4.74
N TRP A 156 18.13 -11.29 4.08
CA TRP A 156 18.21 -10.90 2.66
C TRP A 156 17.47 -11.89 1.76
N ILE A 157 17.80 -13.20 1.91
CA ILE A 157 17.15 -14.25 1.10
C ILE A 157 15.63 -14.20 1.29
N LYS A 158 15.15 -14.08 2.53
CA LYS A 158 13.72 -14.00 2.82
C LYS A 158 13.08 -12.75 2.22
N ALA A 159 13.77 -11.61 2.24
CA ALA A 159 13.26 -10.38 1.64
C ALA A 159 13.12 -10.50 0.12
N GLN A 160 14.08 -11.15 -0.56
CA GLN A 160 14.06 -11.35 -2.01
C GLN A 160 13.01 -12.39 -2.45
N THR A 161 12.71 -13.39 -1.63
CA THR A 161 11.75 -14.46 -1.98
C THR A 161 10.33 -14.18 -1.51
N GLY A 162 10.15 -13.32 -0.50
CA GLY A 162 8.85 -13.05 0.13
C GLY A 162 8.08 -11.88 -0.46
N GLY A 163 8.67 -11.09 -1.35
CA GLY A 163 8.01 -9.97 -2.02
C GLY A 163 6.96 -10.43 -3.05
N ARG A 164 5.97 -9.59 -3.36
CA ARG A 164 4.95 -9.91 -4.40
C ARG A 164 5.51 -9.94 -5.81
N THR A 165 6.60 -9.23 -6.05
CA THR A 165 7.27 -9.10 -7.36
C THR A 165 8.52 -9.96 -7.49
N GLY A 166 8.82 -10.81 -6.50
CA GLY A 166 10.07 -11.56 -6.43
C GLY A 166 11.25 -10.69 -5.98
N GLU A 167 12.43 -10.94 -6.55
CA GLU A 167 13.63 -10.16 -6.28
C GLU A 167 13.41 -8.67 -6.60
N GLY A 168 13.85 -7.79 -5.71
CA GLY A 168 13.65 -6.37 -5.90
C GLY A 168 14.18 -5.50 -4.75
N ARG A 169 13.94 -4.21 -4.92
CA ARG A 169 14.33 -3.15 -3.99
C ARG A 169 13.73 -3.36 -2.60
N CYS A 170 14.56 -3.18 -1.59
CA CYS A 170 14.19 -3.30 -0.18
C CYS A 170 14.48 -2.00 0.58
N ILE A 171 13.90 -1.89 1.76
CA ILE A 171 14.27 -0.88 2.76
C ILE A 171 14.85 -1.58 3.99
N VAL A 172 15.97 -1.05 4.50
CA VAL A 172 16.54 -1.41 5.80
C VAL A 172 16.25 -0.26 6.75
N GLU A 173 15.65 -0.57 7.89
CA GLU A 173 15.20 0.42 8.87
C GLU A 173 15.76 0.09 10.25
N GLY A 174 16.13 1.12 11.03
CA GLY A 174 16.45 0.95 12.45
C GLY A 174 15.25 0.37 13.21
N PHE A 175 15.52 -0.56 14.10
CA PHE A 175 14.48 -1.10 14.97
C PHE A 175 14.00 -0.02 15.95
N VAL A 176 12.67 0.08 16.10
CA VAL A 176 12.05 0.96 17.08
C VAL A 176 11.50 0.11 18.21
N ASP A 177 12.02 0.32 19.40
CA ASP A 177 11.51 -0.31 20.62
C ASP A 177 10.35 0.53 21.15
N PHE A 178 9.13 0.17 20.79
CA PHE A 178 7.93 0.91 21.16
C PHE A 178 7.14 0.16 22.25
N ASP A 179 6.50 0.91 23.13
CA ASP A 179 5.68 0.35 24.23
C ASP A 179 4.38 -0.29 23.71
N TYR A 180 3.79 0.30 22.65
CA TYR A 180 2.55 -0.20 22.05
C TYR A 180 2.39 0.28 20.61
N GLU A 181 1.59 -0.41 19.84
CA GLU A 181 1.22 -0.07 18.47
C GLU A 181 -0.27 0.25 18.39
N ILE A 182 -0.62 1.27 17.62
CA ILE A 182 -2.01 1.65 17.37
C ILE A 182 -2.26 1.84 15.88
N THR A 183 -3.51 1.62 15.48
CA THR A 183 -4.07 2.19 14.25
C THR A 183 -4.94 3.39 14.61
N LEU A 184 -4.66 4.52 14.00
CA LEU A 184 -5.50 5.70 14.04
C LEU A 184 -6.19 5.87 12.68
N LEU A 185 -7.46 5.48 12.61
CA LEU A 185 -8.26 5.71 11.41
C LEU A 185 -8.59 7.20 11.28
N THR A 186 -8.34 7.75 10.12
CA THR A 186 -8.63 9.15 9.80
C THR A 186 -9.57 9.23 8.60
N VAL A 187 -10.53 10.14 8.65
CA VAL A 187 -11.47 10.38 7.56
C VAL A 187 -11.29 11.81 7.09
N ARG A 188 -10.72 11.98 5.89
CA ARG A 188 -10.68 13.28 5.23
C ARG A 188 -12.01 13.55 4.54
N HIS A 189 -12.65 14.67 4.89
CA HIS A 189 -13.95 15.07 4.36
C HIS A 189 -13.96 16.57 4.04
N ARG A 190 -15.09 17.06 3.54
CA ARG A 190 -15.28 18.43 3.06
C ARG A 190 -14.87 19.48 4.10
N ASP A 191 -15.20 19.26 5.35
CA ASP A 191 -15.03 20.25 6.44
C ASP A 191 -13.73 20.02 7.24
N GLY A 192 -12.85 19.09 6.80
CA GLY A 192 -11.58 18.83 7.48
C GLY A 192 -11.22 17.36 7.57
N THR A 193 -10.64 16.96 8.70
CA THR A 193 -10.26 15.58 9.00
C THR A 193 -10.80 15.18 10.36
N SER A 194 -11.54 14.09 10.40
CA SER A 194 -12.00 13.45 11.63
C SER A 194 -11.07 12.31 12.01
N PHE A 195 -10.87 12.12 13.30
CA PHE A 195 -10.06 11.05 13.86
C PHE A 195 -10.97 10.09 14.63
N CYS A 196 -10.88 8.79 14.32
CA CYS A 196 -11.56 7.77 15.09
C CYS A 196 -10.81 7.48 16.40
N ALA A 197 -11.43 6.77 17.31
CA ALA A 197 -10.75 6.29 18.50
C ALA A 197 -9.59 5.37 18.08
N PRO A 198 -8.39 5.49 18.69
CA PRO A 198 -7.26 4.63 18.36
C PRO A 198 -7.55 3.17 18.72
N ILE A 199 -7.11 2.28 17.86
CA ILE A 199 -7.24 0.82 18.02
C ILE A 199 -5.86 0.27 18.37
N GLY A 200 -5.71 -0.31 19.56
CA GLY A 200 -4.48 -0.97 19.98
C GLY A 200 -4.29 -2.31 19.25
N HIS A 201 -3.04 -2.65 18.95
CA HIS A 201 -2.67 -3.91 18.32
C HIS A 201 -1.63 -4.66 19.11
N LEU A 202 -1.70 -5.97 18.98
CA LEU A 202 -0.60 -6.87 19.29
C LEU A 202 -0.23 -7.60 17.99
N GLN A 203 1.02 -7.50 17.56
CA GLN A 203 1.54 -8.29 16.45
C GLN A 203 2.26 -9.53 16.96
N ILE A 204 1.88 -10.69 16.43
CA ILE A 204 2.59 -11.96 16.68
C ILE A 204 2.92 -12.53 15.30
N ASP A 205 4.22 -12.72 15.02
CA ASP A 205 4.72 -13.24 13.73
C ASP A 205 4.21 -12.48 12.48
N GLY A 206 3.92 -11.19 12.63
CA GLY A 206 3.42 -10.33 11.55
C GLY A 206 1.91 -10.30 11.41
N ASP A 207 1.18 -11.07 12.20
CA ASP A 207 -0.29 -11.07 12.24
C ASP A 207 -0.81 -10.24 13.41
N TYR A 208 -1.87 -9.46 13.15
CA TYR A 208 -2.59 -8.73 14.19
C TYR A 208 -3.46 -9.67 15.04
N ARG A 209 -3.45 -9.43 16.35
CA ARG A 209 -4.23 -10.17 17.35
C ARG A 209 -5.07 -9.22 18.18
#